data_e1abbaf82b5e598beafd4c9dcde4a875
#
_entry.id   e1abbaf82b5e598beafd4c9dcde4a875
#
_cell.length_a   1.000
_cell.length_b   1.000
_cell.length_c   1.000
_cell.angle_alpha   90.00
_cell.angle_beta   90.00
_cell.angle_gamma   90.00
#
_symmetry.space_group_name_H-M   'P 1'
#
loop_
_entity.id
_entity.type
_entity.pdbx_description
1 polymer ?
#
loop_
_entity_poly.entity_id
_entity_poly.type
_entity_poly.pdbx_seq_one_letter_code
_entity_poly.pdbx_strand_id
1 'polypeptide(L)'
;MPSYIEEDHTLIQETLLRWLKEIYKDISDDVLSDLARRLSRRMAVAETDVYEQSENWNQETCLLITYADSITDDNAQSPLASLGQFCEAYLDEMISTVHILPFFPSSGDDGFAVSDHNSVDQPLGTWEDISYLSTKHRIMADLVLNHGARSSVLFQQFLNDEAPGNGFFLSVDENFDASHVIRPRGHPLLQKVETVSGEKTIWCTFSEEQVDYDFSNPGVLEFFLNLILSFIDHGVSVLRLDAVGFLWKRSGTTCLNLSQTHAIIKLIRYVSNCYAADVVIVTETNLPNQENLSYFGNGNEAH
;
A
#
# COMPACT_ATOMS: atom_id res chain seq x y z
N MET A 1 -6.33 -17.31 34.98
CA MET A 1 -7.11 -16.37 34.20
C MET A 1 -6.40 -16.23 32.86
N PRO A 2 -7.00 -16.60 31.72
CA PRO A 2 -6.44 -16.18 30.44
C PRO A 2 -6.42 -14.67 30.45
N SER A 3 -5.31 -14.07 30.02
CA SER A 3 -5.18 -12.63 30.00
C SER A 3 -6.12 -12.06 28.94
N TYR A 4 -6.71 -10.91 29.18
CA TYR A 4 -7.53 -10.16 28.20
C TYR A 4 -6.86 -10.07 26.81
N ILE A 5 -5.54 -10.09 26.77
CA ILE A 5 -4.71 -10.09 25.55
C ILE A 5 -4.94 -11.36 24.68
N GLU A 6 -5.13 -12.55 25.27
CA GLU A 6 -5.34 -13.79 24.48
C GLU A 6 -6.73 -13.86 23.84
N GLU A 7 -7.76 -13.30 24.48
CA GLU A 7 -9.13 -13.23 23.90
C GLU A 7 -9.16 -12.26 22.71
N ASP A 8 -8.48 -11.12 22.78
CA ASP A 8 -8.39 -10.14 21.69
C ASP A 8 -7.68 -10.71 20.46
N HIS A 9 -6.60 -11.47 20.64
CA HIS A 9 -5.90 -12.13 19.53
C HIS A 9 -6.75 -13.14 18.77
N THR A 10 -7.55 -13.91 19.48
CA THR A 10 -8.46 -14.89 18.86
C THR A 10 -9.50 -14.18 18.00
N LEU A 11 -10.09 -13.10 18.49
CA LEU A 11 -11.08 -12.29 17.78
C LEU A 11 -10.49 -11.62 16.53
N ILE A 12 -9.26 -11.07 16.63
CA ILE A 12 -8.54 -10.50 15.49
C ILE A 12 -8.30 -11.57 14.42
N GLN A 13 -7.80 -12.73 14.81
CA GLN A 13 -7.53 -13.83 13.87
C GLN A 13 -8.81 -14.32 13.18
N GLU A 14 -9.91 -14.49 13.90
CA GLU A 14 -11.20 -14.88 13.34
C GLU A 14 -11.74 -13.83 12.37
N THR A 15 -11.60 -12.55 12.70
CA THR A 15 -12.02 -11.46 11.83
C THR A 15 -11.17 -11.36 10.56
N LEU A 16 -9.85 -11.50 10.67
CA LEU A 16 -8.93 -11.58 9.52
C LEU A 16 -9.32 -12.75 8.61
N LEU A 17 -9.56 -13.94 9.18
CA LEU A 17 -9.97 -15.12 8.41
C LEU A 17 -11.28 -14.88 7.65
N ARG A 18 -12.26 -14.22 8.29
CA ARG A 18 -13.54 -13.88 7.63
C ARG A 18 -13.31 -12.98 6.42
N TRP A 19 -12.49 -11.91 6.55
CA TRP A 19 -12.16 -11.02 5.43
C TRP A 19 -11.39 -11.74 4.32
N LEU A 20 -10.41 -12.57 4.69
CA LEU A 20 -9.65 -13.35 3.71
C LEU A 20 -10.55 -14.31 2.92
N LYS A 21 -11.53 -14.96 3.56
CA LYS A 21 -12.51 -15.82 2.87
C LYS A 21 -13.46 -15.03 1.95
N GLU A 22 -13.75 -13.78 2.25
CA GLU A 22 -14.54 -12.92 1.38
C GLU A 22 -13.77 -12.56 0.10
N ILE A 23 -12.46 -12.27 0.22
CA ILE A 23 -11.57 -11.93 -0.88
C ILE A 23 -11.26 -13.18 -1.73
N TYR A 24 -10.85 -14.28 -1.10
CA TYR A 24 -10.28 -15.48 -1.71
C TYR A 24 -11.22 -16.69 -1.63
N LYS A 25 -12.21 -16.73 -2.51
CA LYS A 25 -13.24 -17.80 -2.49
C LYS A 25 -12.72 -19.16 -2.94
N ASP A 26 -11.65 -19.18 -3.73
CA ASP A 26 -11.09 -20.37 -4.37
C ASP A 26 -9.83 -20.89 -3.67
N ILE A 27 -9.41 -20.25 -2.57
CA ILE A 27 -8.24 -20.65 -1.77
C ILE A 27 -8.70 -21.50 -0.57
N SER A 28 -7.94 -22.55 -0.25
CA SER A 28 -8.27 -23.44 0.85
C SER A 28 -8.28 -22.75 2.22
N ASP A 29 -9.18 -23.18 3.09
CA ASP A 29 -9.31 -22.67 4.45
C ASP A 29 -8.02 -22.79 5.27
N ASP A 30 -7.22 -23.83 5.05
CA ASP A 30 -5.96 -24.03 5.76
C ASP A 30 -4.93 -22.92 5.42
N VAL A 31 -4.82 -22.56 4.13
CA VAL A 31 -3.93 -21.48 3.69
C VAL A 31 -4.37 -20.14 4.27
N LEU A 32 -5.67 -19.83 4.20
CA LEU A 32 -6.21 -18.57 4.72
C LEU A 32 -6.12 -18.49 6.26
N SER A 33 -6.31 -19.62 6.96
CA SER A 33 -6.16 -19.68 8.42
C SER A 33 -4.71 -19.47 8.85
N ASP A 34 -3.76 -20.04 8.09
CA ASP A 34 -2.34 -19.82 8.34
C ASP A 34 -1.92 -18.36 8.11
N LEU A 35 -2.42 -17.74 7.04
CA LEU A 35 -2.22 -16.32 6.77
C LEU A 35 -2.81 -15.43 7.89
N ALA A 36 -4.06 -15.67 8.29
CA ALA A 36 -4.71 -14.93 9.38
C ALA A 36 -3.89 -15.02 10.68
N ARG A 37 -3.35 -16.21 10.98
CA ARG A 37 -2.51 -16.45 12.15
C ARG A 37 -1.17 -15.68 12.06
N ARG A 38 -0.51 -15.61 10.90
CA ARG A 38 0.74 -14.84 10.73
C ARG A 38 0.47 -13.35 10.90
N LEU A 39 -0.57 -12.82 10.27
CA LEU A 39 -0.96 -11.41 10.38
C LEU A 39 -1.33 -11.04 11.82
N SER A 40 -2.14 -11.84 12.51
CA SER A 40 -2.51 -11.56 13.91
C SER A 40 -1.30 -11.51 14.84
N ARG A 41 -0.30 -12.38 14.62
CA ARG A 41 0.95 -12.36 15.38
C ARG A 41 1.79 -11.10 15.11
N ARG A 42 1.85 -10.65 13.86
CA ARG A 42 2.56 -9.41 13.50
C ARG A 42 1.90 -8.18 14.15
N MET A 43 0.57 -8.17 14.20
CA MET A 43 -0.20 -7.10 14.83
C MET A 43 -0.08 -7.12 16.36
N ALA A 44 0.15 -8.29 16.97
CA ALA A 44 0.29 -8.45 18.42
C ALA A 44 1.53 -7.78 19.03
N VAL A 45 2.48 -7.38 18.20
CA VAL A 45 3.74 -6.73 18.65
C VAL A 45 3.50 -5.26 18.98
N ALA A 46 2.41 -4.65 18.51
CA ALA A 46 2.08 -3.27 18.85
C ALA A 46 1.55 -3.21 20.30
N GLU A 47 2.28 -2.51 21.17
CA GLU A 47 1.75 -2.06 22.47
C GLU A 47 0.74 -0.93 22.18
N THR A 48 -0.51 -1.28 21.92
CA THR A 48 -1.55 -0.25 21.76
C THR A 48 -2.02 0.20 23.13
N ASP A 49 -1.59 1.36 23.56
CA ASP A 49 -2.43 2.18 24.43
C ASP A 49 -3.73 2.45 23.65
N VAL A 50 -4.87 2.11 24.25
CA VAL A 50 -6.19 2.38 23.67
C VAL A 50 -6.36 3.89 23.62
N TYR A 51 -5.94 4.53 22.53
CA TYR A 51 -6.18 5.94 22.32
C TYR A 51 -7.67 6.15 22.03
N GLU A 52 -8.28 7.06 22.75
CA GLU A 52 -9.59 7.62 22.35
C GLU A 52 -9.42 8.14 20.90
N GLN A 53 -10.37 7.79 20.03
CA GLN A 53 -10.38 8.28 18.65
C GLN A 53 -10.35 9.80 18.66
N SER A 54 -9.20 10.39 18.39
CA SER A 54 -9.10 11.81 18.09
C SER A 54 -9.83 12.09 16.77
N GLU A 55 -10.44 13.27 16.62
CA GLU A 55 -10.97 13.69 15.32
C GLU A 55 -9.84 13.63 14.30
N ASN A 56 -10.01 12.80 13.25
CA ASN A 56 -8.97 12.58 12.23
C ASN A 56 -8.62 13.85 11.47
N TRP A 57 -9.57 14.78 11.35
CA TRP A 57 -9.40 16.11 10.77
C TRP A 57 -10.44 17.09 11.31
N ASN A 58 -10.10 18.37 11.30
CA ASN A 58 -10.97 19.49 11.66
C ASN A 58 -10.60 20.72 10.80
N GLN A 59 -11.12 21.89 11.13
CA GLN A 59 -10.86 23.15 10.41
C GLN A 59 -9.39 23.64 10.50
N GLU A 60 -8.60 23.08 11.40
CA GLU A 60 -7.18 23.41 11.60
C GLU A 60 -6.27 22.45 10.83
N THR A 61 -6.84 21.39 10.25
CA THR A 61 -6.07 20.43 9.45
C THR A 61 -5.62 21.08 8.15
N CYS A 62 -4.32 21.27 8.01
CA CYS A 62 -3.70 21.81 6.81
C CYS A 62 -2.60 20.84 6.34
N LEU A 63 -2.65 20.45 5.06
CA LEU A 63 -1.76 19.46 4.46
C LEU A 63 -0.83 20.12 3.45
N LEU A 64 0.49 19.93 3.64
CA LEU A 64 1.52 20.24 2.66
C LEU A 64 1.81 19.01 1.82
N ILE A 65 1.78 19.14 0.49
CA ILE A 65 2.24 18.11 -0.45
C ILE A 65 3.59 18.56 -1.02
N THR A 66 4.59 17.70 -0.93
CA THR A 66 5.95 18.00 -1.37
C THR A 66 6.71 16.74 -1.78
N TYR A 67 7.74 16.88 -2.60
CA TYR A 67 8.78 15.86 -2.72
C TYR A 67 9.81 16.03 -1.61
N ALA A 68 10.52 14.95 -1.30
CA ALA A 68 11.56 14.93 -0.27
C ALA A 68 12.69 15.92 -0.54
N ASP A 69 12.99 16.18 -1.81
CA ASP A 69 14.06 17.05 -2.31
C ASP A 69 13.60 18.43 -2.77
N SER A 70 12.37 18.83 -2.49
CA SER A 70 11.84 20.16 -2.86
C SER A 70 12.60 21.29 -2.16
N ILE A 71 13.24 21.00 -1.02
CA ILE A 71 14.10 21.92 -0.28
C ILE A 71 15.40 21.20 0.03
N THR A 72 16.51 21.84 -0.33
CA THR A 72 17.85 21.32 -0.08
C THR A 72 18.70 22.36 0.62
N ASP A 73 19.54 21.92 1.54
CA ASP A 73 20.56 22.73 2.22
C ASP A 73 21.87 21.95 2.18
N ASP A 74 22.93 22.58 1.64
CA ASP A 74 24.26 21.99 1.54
C ASP A 74 24.86 21.61 2.92
N ASN A 75 24.33 22.16 4.01
CA ASN A 75 24.76 21.85 5.38
C ASN A 75 23.94 20.73 6.04
N ALA A 76 22.81 20.32 5.45
CA ALA A 76 22.00 19.22 5.96
C ALA A 76 22.57 17.86 5.54
N GLN A 77 22.23 16.81 6.28
CA GLN A 77 22.72 15.46 6.01
C GLN A 77 22.02 14.83 4.79
N SER A 78 20.77 15.23 4.54
CA SER A 78 19.93 14.72 3.46
C SER A 78 18.86 15.74 3.06
N PRO A 79 18.23 15.60 1.88
CA PRO A 79 17.04 16.37 1.51
C PRO A 79 15.89 16.23 2.52
N LEU A 80 15.59 15.03 3.01
CA LEU A 80 14.57 14.82 4.05
C LEU A 80 14.92 15.55 5.35
N ALA A 81 16.20 15.58 5.75
CA ALA A 81 16.64 16.37 6.90
C ALA A 81 16.44 17.88 6.66
N SER A 82 16.73 18.38 5.44
CA SER A 82 16.48 19.77 5.05
C SER A 82 15.00 20.11 5.13
N LEU A 83 14.14 19.23 4.59
CA LEU A 83 12.69 19.39 4.66
C LEU A 83 12.20 19.45 6.09
N GLY A 84 12.71 18.56 6.96
CA GLY A 84 12.38 18.54 8.39
C GLY A 84 12.74 19.84 9.10
N GLN A 85 13.94 20.34 8.91
CA GLN A 85 14.40 21.63 9.46
C GLN A 85 13.57 22.80 8.94
N PHE A 86 13.20 22.80 7.66
CA PHE A 86 12.35 23.82 7.09
C PHE A 86 10.92 23.77 7.70
N CYS A 87 10.32 22.62 7.80
CA CYS A 87 9.01 22.46 8.41
C CYS A 87 9.00 22.95 9.87
N GLU A 88 10.00 22.56 10.65
CA GLU A 88 10.14 22.99 12.05
C GLU A 88 10.34 24.51 12.18
N ALA A 89 11.17 25.11 11.32
CA ALA A 89 11.51 26.53 11.42
C ALA A 89 10.39 27.46 10.94
N TYR A 90 9.59 27.04 9.96
CA TYR A 90 8.68 27.94 9.23
C TYR A 90 7.22 27.50 9.19
N LEU A 91 6.92 26.21 9.47
CA LEU A 91 5.59 25.64 9.24
C LEU A 91 4.97 24.97 10.48
N ASP A 92 5.67 24.85 11.59
CA ASP A 92 5.30 24.08 12.78
C ASP A 92 3.87 24.39 13.31
N GLU A 93 3.45 25.65 13.31
CA GLU A 93 2.12 26.06 13.75
C GLU A 93 1.07 26.13 12.62
N MET A 94 1.47 25.94 11.36
CA MET A 94 0.60 26.17 10.20
C MET A 94 0.18 24.87 9.50
N ILE A 95 1.06 23.87 9.51
CA ILE A 95 0.87 22.62 8.78
C ILE A 95 0.77 21.46 9.76
N SER A 96 -0.37 20.79 9.77
CA SER A 96 -0.60 19.64 10.64
C SER A 96 -0.11 18.32 10.01
N THR A 97 -0.08 18.24 8.67
CA THR A 97 0.24 17.02 7.94
C THR A 97 1.19 17.32 6.77
N VAL A 98 2.24 16.54 6.62
CA VAL A 98 3.17 16.61 5.48
C VAL A 98 3.00 15.34 4.63
N HIS A 99 2.49 15.50 3.42
CA HIS A 99 2.48 14.45 2.41
C HIS A 99 3.80 14.49 1.63
N ILE A 100 4.64 13.52 1.87
CA ILE A 100 5.87 13.33 1.12
C ILE A 100 5.55 12.35 -0.02
N LEU A 101 5.58 12.85 -1.26
CA LEU A 101 5.40 12.05 -2.47
C LEU A 101 6.46 10.95 -2.54
N PRO A 102 6.30 9.88 -3.35
CA PRO A 102 7.07 8.67 -3.20
C PRO A 102 8.56 8.91 -3.03
N PHE A 103 9.09 8.53 -1.89
CA PHE A 103 10.48 8.72 -1.46
C PHE A 103 11.28 7.40 -1.46
N PHE A 104 10.74 6.38 -2.12
CA PHE A 104 11.33 5.06 -2.25
C PHE A 104 12.24 4.97 -3.47
N PRO A 105 13.19 4.01 -3.52
CA PRO A 105 13.91 3.69 -4.75
C PRO A 105 12.92 3.40 -5.88
N SER A 106 13.10 4.07 -7.01
CA SER A 106 12.19 3.98 -8.15
C SER A 106 12.94 4.03 -9.48
N SER A 107 12.32 3.54 -10.56
CA SER A 107 12.88 3.60 -11.90
C SER A 107 12.26 4.68 -12.78
N GLY A 108 11.30 5.46 -12.27
CA GLY A 108 10.62 6.50 -13.04
C GLY A 108 9.26 6.88 -12.51
N ASP A 109 8.48 7.57 -13.37
CA ASP A 109 7.11 8.03 -13.07
C ASP A 109 7.05 8.87 -11.78
N ASP A 110 8.02 9.81 -11.66
CA ASP A 110 8.15 10.72 -10.50
C ASP A 110 8.10 10.00 -9.13
N GLY A 111 8.71 8.80 -9.05
CA GLY A 111 8.74 7.98 -7.85
C GLY A 111 7.69 6.85 -7.80
N PHE A 112 6.66 6.86 -8.65
CA PHE A 112 5.59 5.85 -8.62
C PHE A 112 5.96 4.52 -9.28
N ALA A 113 7.07 4.40 -10.01
CA ALA A 113 7.63 3.13 -10.44
C ALA A 113 8.55 2.56 -9.35
N VAL A 114 7.99 2.15 -8.21
CA VAL A 114 8.73 1.75 -7.01
C VAL A 114 9.48 0.44 -7.24
N SER A 115 10.77 0.42 -6.96
CA SER A 115 11.62 -0.77 -7.04
C SER A 115 11.86 -1.46 -5.69
N ASP A 116 11.80 -0.70 -4.59
CA ASP A 116 11.84 -1.23 -3.23
C ASP A 116 10.96 -0.37 -2.30
N HIS A 117 9.93 -0.96 -1.74
CA HIS A 117 9.02 -0.29 -0.81
C HIS A 117 9.52 -0.28 0.65
N ASN A 118 10.57 -1.03 0.97
CA ASN A 118 11.04 -1.19 2.34
C ASN A 118 12.09 -0.15 2.75
N SER A 119 12.72 0.50 1.78
CA SER A 119 13.79 1.48 2.03
C SER A 119 13.44 2.86 1.48
N VAL A 120 13.96 3.89 2.14
CA VAL A 120 14.00 5.24 1.59
C VAL A 120 15.10 5.29 0.53
N ASP A 121 14.88 6.01 -0.57
CA ASP A 121 15.90 6.19 -1.60
C ASP A 121 17.12 6.91 -1.00
N GLN A 122 18.28 6.28 -1.09
CA GLN A 122 19.50 6.70 -0.40
C GLN A 122 19.87 8.18 -0.61
N PRO A 123 19.73 8.77 -1.81
CA PRO A 123 19.97 10.19 -2.00
C PRO A 123 19.01 11.11 -1.25
N LEU A 124 17.82 10.64 -0.90
CA LEU A 124 16.79 11.43 -0.22
C LEU A 124 16.96 11.44 1.31
N GLY A 125 17.44 10.34 1.89
CA GLY A 125 17.63 10.21 3.33
C GLY A 125 17.33 8.80 3.86
N THR A 126 16.75 8.72 5.04
CA THR A 126 16.50 7.46 5.75
C THR A 126 15.13 7.45 6.43
N TRP A 127 14.71 6.29 6.94
CA TRP A 127 13.51 6.17 7.77
C TRP A 127 13.61 6.95 9.09
N GLU A 128 14.81 7.18 9.60
CA GLU A 128 15.05 8.01 10.78
C GLU A 128 14.66 9.47 10.52
N ASP A 129 14.87 9.99 9.30
CA ASP A 129 14.46 11.34 8.92
C ASP A 129 12.92 11.43 8.89
N ILE A 130 12.23 10.42 8.37
CA ILE A 130 10.76 10.32 8.40
C ILE A 130 10.24 10.24 9.84
N SER A 131 10.85 9.39 10.67
CA SER A 131 10.48 9.25 12.08
C SER A 131 10.72 10.54 12.86
N TYR A 132 11.77 11.31 12.54
CA TYR A 132 11.97 12.63 13.13
C TYR A 132 10.86 13.61 12.76
N LEU A 133 10.52 13.71 11.47
CA LEU A 133 9.41 14.53 10.98
C LEU A 133 8.08 14.17 11.67
N SER A 134 7.84 12.88 11.91
CA SER A 134 6.60 12.39 12.54
C SER A 134 6.43 12.84 14.00
N THR A 135 7.50 13.30 14.65
CA THR A 135 7.41 13.87 16.02
C THR A 135 6.72 15.23 16.07
N LYS A 136 6.60 15.92 14.93
CA LYS A 136 6.06 17.28 14.79
C LYS A 136 4.82 17.37 13.92
N HIS A 137 4.78 16.58 12.86
CA HIS A 137 3.71 16.59 11.86
C HIS A 137 3.19 15.18 11.64
N ARG A 138 1.90 15.04 11.31
CA ARG A 138 1.41 13.79 10.75
C ARG A 138 2.10 13.56 9.40
N ILE A 139 2.62 12.36 9.18
CA ILE A 139 3.26 12.02 7.91
C ILE A 139 2.28 11.23 7.04
N MET A 140 2.09 11.73 5.82
CA MET A 140 1.36 11.03 4.78
C MET A 140 2.35 10.49 3.75
N ALA A 141 2.24 9.19 3.46
CA ALA A 141 3.05 8.51 2.45
C ALA A 141 2.17 7.80 1.42
N ASP A 142 2.66 7.72 0.18
CA ASP A 142 2.04 6.93 -0.87
C ASP A 142 2.36 5.46 -0.71
N LEU A 143 1.34 4.63 -0.78
CA LEU A 143 1.47 3.19 -0.87
C LEU A 143 1.08 2.76 -2.30
N VAL A 144 2.09 2.50 -3.13
CA VAL A 144 1.89 2.08 -4.52
C VAL A 144 1.59 0.59 -4.54
N LEU A 145 0.28 0.27 -4.45
CA LEU A 145 -0.21 -1.11 -4.30
C LEU A 145 -0.34 -1.85 -5.61
N ASN A 146 -0.72 -1.14 -6.68
CA ASN A 146 -1.15 -1.80 -7.91
C ASN A 146 0.02 -2.43 -8.68
N HIS A 147 1.20 -1.82 -8.64
CA HIS A 147 2.32 -2.20 -9.50
C HIS A 147 3.67 -1.97 -8.83
N GLY A 148 4.70 -2.60 -9.41
CA GLY A 148 6.10 -2.39 -9.05
C GLY A 148 6.97 -2.23 -10.29
N ALA A 149 8.16 -1.65 -10.11
CA ALA A 149 9.12 -1.46 -11.20
C ALA A 149 9.69 -2.78 -11.72
N ARG A 150 10.00 -2.83 -13.02
CA ARG A 150 10.75 -3.96 -13.62
C ARG A 150 12.14 -4.14 -13.00
N SER A 151 12.72 -3.08 -12.48
CA SER A 151 14.02 -3.12 -11.79
C SER A 151 13.94 -3.68 -10.37
N SER A 152 12.74 -3.92 -9.82
CA SER A 152 12.58 -4.44 -8.47
C SER A 152 13.15 -5.84 -8.30
N VAL A 153 13.66 -6.14 -7.11
CA VAL A 153 14.13 -7.49 -6.75
C VAL A 153 13.03 -8.53 -6.93
N LEU A 154 11.79 -8.17 -6.56
CA LEU A 154 10.63 -9.06 -6.72
C LEU A 154 10.36 -9.40 -8.18
N PHE A 155 10.49 -8.44 -9.10
CA PHE A 155 10.32 -8.73 -10.53
C PHE A 155 11.48 -9.53 -11.11
N GLN A 156 12.73 -9.31 -10.65
CA GLN A 156 13.85 -10.16 -11.04
C GLN A 156 13.66 -11.61 -10.55
N GLN A 157 13.12 -11.80 -9.35
CA GLN A 157 12.72 -13.13 -8.85
C GLN A 157 11.61 -13.75 -9.71
N PHE A 158 10.64 -12.94 -10.18
CA PHE A 158 9.61 -13.42 -11.13
C PHE A 158 10.22 -13.92 -12.43
N LEU A 159 11.19 -13.20 -13.00
CA LEU A 159 11.88 -13.62 -14.22
C LEU A 159 12.70 -14.89 -14.01
N ASN A 160 13.29 -15.06 -12.83
CA ASN A 160 14.13 -16.20 -12.46
C ASN A 160 13.36 -17.38 -11.88
N ASP A 161 12.03 -17.29 -11.75
CA ASP A 161 11.16 -18.29 -11.11
C ASP A 161 11.52 -18.57 -9.64
N GLU A 162 11.99 -17.52 -8.94
CA GLU A 162 12.40 -17.54 -7.54
C GLU A 162 11.30 -17.01 -6.62
N ALA A 163 11.11 -17.65 -5.45
CA ALA A 163 10.17 -17.19 -4.45
C ALA A 163 10.72 -15.97 -3.65
N PRO A 164 9.87 -15.04 -3.22
CA PRO A 164 8.42 -15.00 -3.38
C PRO A 164 7.98 -14.39 -4.72
N GLY A 165 8.87 -13.74 -5.46
CA GLY A 165 8.55 -12.93 -6.64
C GLY A 165 7.89 -13.70 -7.78
N ASN A 166 8.17 -15.01 -7.93
CA ASN A 166 7.62 -15.84 -9.02
C ASN A 166 6.09 -15.92 -9.06
N GLY A 167 5.40 -15.63 -7.94
CA GLY A 167 3.94 -15.57 -7.85
C GLY A 167 3.39 -14.17 -7.58
N PHE A 168 4.20 -13.11 -7.63
CA PHE A 168 3.78 -11.77 -7.20
C PHE A 168 3.22 -10.91 -8.32
N PHE A 169 3.61 -11.16 -9.57
CA PHE A 169 3.19 -10.33 -10.69
C PHE A 169 2.16 -11.04 -11.56
N LEU A 170 1.17 -10.27 -12.01
CA LEU A 170 0.10 -10.79 -12.84
C LEU A 170 0.63 -11.19 -14.22
N SER A 171 0.53 -12.47 -14.52
CA SER A 171 0.69 -12.99 -15.88
C SER A 171 -0.61 -13.66 -16.35
N VAL A 172 -0.93 -13.46 -17.62
CA VAL A 172 -2.15 -13.98 -18.22
C VAL A 172 -1.84 -14.89 -19.40
N ASP A 173 -2.71 -15.86 -19.63
CA ASP A 173 -2.65 -16.72 -20.80
C ASP A 173 -3.50 -16.17 -21.95
N GLU A 174 -3.50 -16.88 -23.10
CA GLU A 174 -4.23 -16.51 -24.31
C GLU A 174 -5.77 -16.55 -24.15
N ASN A 175 -6.28 -17.19 -23.09
CA ASN A 175 -7.72 -17.29 -22.83
C ASN A 175 -8.23 -16.13 -21.98
N PHE A 176 -7.35 -15.25 -21.48
CA PHE A 176 -7.78 -14.10 -20.68
C PHE A 176 -8.46 -13.06 -21.57
N ASP A 177 -9.77 -12.86 -21.36
CA ASP A 177 -10.54 -11.85 -22.06
C ASP A 177 -10.32 -10.45 -21.44
N ALA A 178 -9.49 -9.66 -22.10
CA ALA A 178 -9.18 -8.27 -21.74
C ALA A 178 -10.00 -7.24 -22.53
N SER A 179 -11.01 -7.65 -23.31
CA SER A 179 -11.76 -6.76 -24.22
C SER A 179 -12.55 -5.66 -23.50
N HIS A 180 -12.92 -5.87 -22.26
CA HIS A 180 -13.70 -4.94 -21.43
C HIS A 180 -12.86 -4.10 -20.46
N VAL A 181 -11.54 -4.30 -20.44
CA VAL A 181 -10.65 -3.64 -19.48
C VAL A 181 -10.63 -2.12 -19.67
N ILE A 182 -10.89 -1.39 -18.60
CA ILE A 182 -10.77 0.06 -18.57
C ILE A 182 -9.30 0.43 -18.41
N ARG A 183 -8.80 1.28 -19.31
CA ARG A 183 -7.40 1.64 -19.40
C ARG A 183 -7.15 3.12 -19.16
N PRO A 184 -6.35 3.48 -18.15
CA PRO A 184 -6.00 4.87 -17.87
C PRO A 184 -4.95 5.43 -18.86
N ARG A 185 -4.21 4.55 -19.55
CA ARG A 185 -3.09 4.91 -20.44
C ARG A 185 -3.21 4.22 -21.80
N GLY A 186 -2.56 4.79 -22.82
CA GLY A 186 -2.65 4.32 -24.20
C GLY A 186 -1.58 3.30 -24.65
N HIS A 187 -0.58 2.97 -23.83
CA HIS A 187 0.46 1.97 -24.15
C HIS A 187 -0.11 0.53 -24.16
N PRO A 188 0.61 -0.48 -24.70
CA PRO A 188 0.15 -1.86 -24.67
C PRO A 188 -0.01 -2.37 -23.22
N LEU A 189 -1.21 -2.91 -22.92
CA LEU A 189 -1.55 -3.46 -21.60
C LEU A 189 -0.76 -4.72 -21.26
N LEU A 190 -0.65 -5.58 -22.26
CA LEU A 190 -0.03 -6.89 -22.15
C LEU A 190 1.32 -6.87 -22.83
N GLN A 191 2.33 -7.37 -22.15
CA GLN A 191 3.70 -7.40 -22.65
C GLN A 191 4.33 -8.75 -22.44
N LYS A 192 5.12 -9.20 -23.41
CA LYS A 192 5.85 -10.45 -23.32
C LYS A 192 7.19 -10.24 -22.64
N VAL A 193 7.52 -11.17 -21.76
CA VAL A 193 8.83 -11.24 -21.10
C VAL A 193 9.34 -12.66 -21.10
N GLU A 194 10.66 -12.80 -21.27
CA GLU A 194 11.34 -14.09 -21.12
C GLU A 194 11.57 -14.37 -19.64
N THR A 195 11.21 -15.56 -19.20
CA THR A 195 11.50 -16.07 -17.86
C THR A 195 12.25 -17.39 -17.96
N VAL A 196 12.85 -17.84 -16.87
CA VAL A 196 13.55 -19.15 -16.84
C VAL A 196 12.62 -20.32 -17.21
N SER A 197 11.31 -20.19 -16.92
CA SER A 197 10.29 -21.18 -17.25
C SER A 197 9.64 -20.99 -18.63
N GLY A 198 10.10 -20.01 -19.43
CA GLY A 198 9.58 -19.70 -20.77
C GLY A 198 8.96 -18.31 -20.86
N GLU A 199 8.44 -17.97 -22.06
CA GLU A 199 7.78 -16.70 -22.31
C GLU A 199 6.48 -16.58 -21.49
N LYS A 200 6.33 -15.46 -20.75
CA LYS A 200 5.10 -15.09 -20.05
C LYS A 200 4.56 -13.76 -20.58
N THR A 201 3.23 -13.61 -20.55
CA THR A 201 2.56 -12.34 -20.88
C THR A 201 2.18 -11.64 -19.58
N ILE A 202 2.89 -10.55 -19.26
CA ILE A 202 2.66 -9.76 -18.05
C ILE A 202 1.69 -8.61 -18.28
N TRP A 203 1.11 -8.10 -17.18
CA TRP A 203 0.14 -7.03 -17.18
C TRP A 203 0.77 -5.71 -16.72
N CYS A 204 0.53 -4.63 -17.50
CA CYS A 204 1.07 -3.31 -17.25
C CYS A 204 -0.03 -2.26 -17.41
N THR A 205 -0.67 -1.87 -16.30
CA THR A 205 -1.79 -0.90 -16.35
C THR A 205 -1.32 0.51 -16.73
N PHE A 206 -0.21 1.00 -16.18
CA PHE A 206 0.21 2.40 -16.24
C PHE A 206 1.34 2.68 -17.21
N SER A 207 2.38 1.86 -17.23
CA SER A 207 3.52 1.99 -18.17
C SER A 207 4.20 0.63 -18.37
N GLU A 208 5.10 0.58 -19.36
CA GLU A 208 5.90 -0.63 -19.61
C GLU A 208 6.83 -0.98 -18.45
N GLU A 209 7.23 0.01 -17.65
CA GLU A 209 8.12 -0.17 -16.51
C GLU A 209 7.39 -0.55 -15.20
N GLN A 210 6.06 -0.45 -15.20
CA GLN A 210 5.21 -0.70 -14.03
C GLN A 210 4.40 -1.97 -14.24
N VAL A 211 4.84 -3.08 -13.62
CA VAL A 211 4.20 -4.39 -13.75
C VAL A 211 3.22 -4.58 -12.60
N ASP A 212 1.98 -4.94 -12.93
CA ASP A 212 0.92 -5.07 -11.93
C ASP A 212 1.13 -6.31 -11.05
N TYR A 213 0.92 -6.13 -9.75
CA TYR A 213 0.90 -7.23 -8.79
C TYR A 213 -0.35 -8.09 -8.96
N ASP A 214 -0.22 -9.37 -8.66
CA ASP A 214 -1.33 -10.33 -8.68
C ASP A 214 -1.98 -10.47 -7.30
N PHE A 215 -2.97 -9.64 -7.00
CA PHE A 215 -3.71 -9.73 -5.75
C PHE A 215 -4.59 -10.99 -5.62
N SER A 216 -4.71 -11.82 -6.64
CA SER A 216 -5.31 -13.14 -6.49
C SER A 216 -4.42 -14.10 -5.69
N ASN A 217 -3.13 -13.79 -5.55
CA ASN A 217 -2.19 -14.46 -4.68
C ASN A 217 -2.25 -13.83 -3.26
N PRO A 218 -2.68 -14.60 -2.23
CA PRO A 218 -2.72 -14.08 -0.85
C PRO A 218 -1.38 -13.60 -0.30
N GLY A 219 -0.26 -14.11 -0.83
CA GLY A 219 1.10 -13.68 -0.46
C GLY A 219 1.39 -12.22 -0.84
N VAL A 220 0.79 -11.71 -1.93
CA VAL A 220 0.89 -10.30 -2.32
C VAL A 220 0.16 -9.43 -1.30
N LEU A 221 -1.04 -9.81 -0.89
CA LEU A 221 -1.79 -9.08 0.14
C LEU A 221 -1.03 -9.11 1.48
N GLU A 222 -0.48 -10.26 1.88
CA GLU A 222 0.35 -10.37 3.10
C GLU A 222 1.55 -9.43 3.06
N PHE A 223 2.24 -9.36 1.92
CA PHE A 223 3.37 -8.46 1.72
C PHE A 223 2.96 -7.00 1.96
N PHE A 224 1.89 -6.53 1.35
CA PHE A 224 1.43 -5.15 1.50
C PHE A 224 0.87 -4.85 2.89
N LEU A 225 0.20 -5.79 3.56
CA LEU A 225 -0.24 -5.59 4.94
C LEU A 225 0.96 -5.45 5.89
N ASN A 226 2.00 -6.26 5.73
CA ASN A 226 3.23 -6.11 6.51
C ASN A 226 3.95 -4.79 6.22
N LEU A 227 3.94 -4.33 4.98
CA LEU A 227 4.50 -3.03 4.59
C LEU A 227 3.76 -1.86 5.24
N ILE A 228 2.42 -1.91 5.26
CA ILE A 228 1.58 -0.92 5.97
C ILE A 228 1.97 -0.85 7.45
N LEU A 229 2.10 -1.99 8.12
CA LEU A 229 2.50 -2.02 9.52
C LEU A 229 3.91 -1.45 9.73
N SER A 230 4.83 -1.72 8.79
CA SER A 230 6.17 -1.13 8.82
C SER A 230 6.15 0.39 8.64
N PHE A 231 5.31 0.92 7.76
CA PHE A 231 5.15 2.38 7.60
C PHE A 231 4.65 3.04 8.88
N ILE A 232 3.67 2.42 9.54
CA ILE A 232 3.14 2.89 10.83
C ILE A 232 4.25 2.86 11.90
N ASP A 233 5.06 1.81 11.97
CA ASP A 233 6.21 1.71 12.89
C ASP A 233 7.22 2.86 12.70
N HIS A 234 7.34 3.40 11.48
CA HIS A 234 8.21 4.54 11.17
C HIS A 234 7.52 5.91 11.33
N GLY A 235 6.30 5.94 11.86
CA GLY A 235 5.58 7.19 12.16
C GLY A 235 4.68 7.70 11.04
N VAL A 236 4.45 6.92 9.96
CA VAL A 236 3.45 7.27 8.95
C VAL A 236 2.06 7.05 9.56
N SER A 237 1.25 8.11 9.58
CA SER A 237 -0.11 8.09 10.15
C SER A 237 -1.21 8.39 9.13
N VAL A 238 -0.84 8.72 7.88
CA VAL A 238 -1.77 8.87 6.77
C VAL A 238 -1.25 8.06 5.58
N LEU A 239 -2.04 7.11 5.10
CA LEU A 239 -1.69 6.25 3.97
C LEU A 239 -2.49 6.67 2.74
N ARG A 240 -1.82 7.12 1.68
CA ARG A 240 -2.46 7.30 0.38
C ARG A 240 -2.32 6.02 -0.43
N LEU A 241 -3.43 5.34 -0.65
CA LEU A 241 -3.46 4.14 -1.48
C LEU A 241 -3.53 4.56 -2.96
N ASP A 242 -2.41 4.44 -3.64
CA ASP A 242 -2.26 4.81 -5.05
C ASP A 242 -2.96 3.80 -5.97
N ALA A 243 -3.66 4.31 -6.99
CA ALA A 243 -4.27 3.53 -8.07
C ALA A 243 -5.16 2.35 -7.59
N VAL A 244 -5.76 2.49 -6.42
CA VAL A 244 -6.40 1.40 -5.68
C VAL A 244 -7.54 0.73 -6.45
N GLY A 245 -8.20 1.44 -7.35
CA GLY A 245 -9.30 0.90 -8.16
C GLY A 245 -8.90 -0.29 -9.05
N PHE A 246 -7.61 -0.44 -9.36
CA PHE A 246 -7.07 -1.43 -10.29
C PHE A 246 -6.53 -2.70 -9.62
N LEU A 247 -6.63 -2.91 -8.31
CA LEU A 247 -5.96 -4.00 -7.60
C LEU A 247 -6.37 -5.40 -8.10
N TRP A 248 -7.66 -5.62 -8.34
CA TRP A 248 -8.15 -6.96 -8.72
C TRP A 248 -8.42 -7.06 -10.21
N LYS A 249 -7.86 -8.09 -10.86
CA LYS A 249 -8.09 -8.40 -12.28
C LYS A 249 -8.85 -9.71 -12.43
N ARG A 250 -9.85 -9.71 -13.31
CA ARG A 250 -10.63 -10.90 -13.65
C ARG A 250 -11.05 -10.87 -15.11
N SER A 251 -10.82 -11.99 -15.80
CA SER A 251 -11.19 -12.19 -17.21
C SER A 251 -12.65 -11.80 -17.49
N GLY A 252 -12.90 -11.12 -18.60
CA GLY A 252 -14.23 -10.69 -19.03
C GLY A 252 -14.84 -9.54 -18.21
N THR A 253 -14.05 -8.83 -17.37
CA THR A 253 -14.51 -7.68 -16.59
C THR A 253 -13.76 -6.41 -16.97
N THR A 254 -14.17 -5.29 -16.36
CA THR A 254 -13.46 -4.00 -16.52
C THR A 254 -12.09 -3.99 -15.86
N CYS A 255 -11.78 -4.94 -14.99
CA CYS A 255 -10.59 -4.95 -14.12
C CYS A 255 -10.39 -3.63 -13.34
N LEU A 256 -11.48 -2.96 -13.04
CA LEU A 256 -11.53 -1.71 -12.30
C LEU A 256 -12.72 -1.75 -11.32
N ASN A 257 -12.49 -1.32 -10.09
CA ASN A 257 -13.53 -1.16 -9.06
C ASN A 257 -14.31 -2.46 -8.76
N LEU A 258 -13.62 -3.60 -8.77
CA LEU A 258 -14.25 -4.90 -8.51
C LEU A 258 -14.49 -5.10 -7.00
N SER A 259 -15.44 -5.99 -6.66
CA SER A 259 -15.82 -6.28 -5.27
C SER A 259 -14.65 -6.73 -4.38
N GLN A 260 -13.70 -7.48 -4.95
CA GLN A 260 -12.49 -7.90 -4.24
C GLN A 260 -11.59 -6.71 -3.88
N THR A 261 -11.50 -5.69 -4.76
CA THR A 261 -10.78 -4.45 -4.46
C THR A 261 -11.35 -3.78 -3.20
N HIS A 262 -12.67 -3.62 -3.11
CA HIS A 262 -13.30 -3.07 -1.91
C HIS A 262 -13.06 -3.92 -0.66
N ALA A 263 -13.13 -5.24 -0.78
CA ALA A 263 -12.86 -6.14 0.35
C ALA A 263 -11.41 -6.04 0.85
N ILE A 264 -10.44 -5.89 -0.07
CA ILE A 264 -9.03 -5.64 0.26
C ILE A 264 -8.87 -4.33 1.03
N ILE A 265 -9.50 -3.24 0.55
CA ILE A 265 -9.37 -1.93 1.20
C ILE A 265 -10.00 -1.94 2.61
N LYS A 266 -11.16 -2.58 2.76
CA LYS A 266 -11.79 -2.78 4.08
C LYS A 266 -10.90 -3.59 5.02
N LEU A 267 -10.21 -4.61 4.52
CA LEU A 267 -9.23 -5.36 5.30
C LEU A 267 -8.03 -4.50 5.68
N ILE A 268 -7.49 -3.69 4.75
CA ILE A 268 -6.43 -2.73 5.05
C ILE A 268 -6.89 -1.77 6.16
N ARG A 269 -8.10 -1.23 6.06
CA ARG A 269 -8.68 -0.36 7.09
C ARG A 269 -8.76 -1.07 8.44
N TYR A 270 -9.27 -2.30 8.47
CA TYR A 270 -9.37 -3.09 9.68
C TYR A 270 -8.00 -3.32 10.33
N VAL A 271 -7.01 -3.75 9.54
CA VAL A 271 -5.64 -4.02 10.03
C VAL A 271 -4.99 -2.74 10.57
N SER A 272 -5.11 -1.63 9.84
CA SER A 272 -4.56 -0.34 10.28
C SER A 272 -5.19 0.12 11.60
N ASN A 273 -6.52 0.06 11.73
CA ASN A 273 -7.22 0.46 12.95
C ASN A 273 -6.89 -0.41 14.17
N CYS A 274 -6.70 -1.71 13.96
CA CYS A 274 -6.30 -2.61 15.05
C CYS A 274 -4.84 -2.38 15.48
N TYR A 275 -3.99 -1.89 14.58
CA TYR A 275 -2.58 -1.65 14.85
C TYR A 275 -2.32 -0.25 15.41
N ALA A 276 -2.96 0.77 14.85
CA ALA A 276 -2.90 2.16 15.31
C ALA A 276 -4.22 2.89 14.99
N ALA A 277 -4.97 3.26 16.01
CA ALA A 277 -6.34 3.76 15.88
C ALA A 277 -6.47 5.11 15.15
N ASP A 278 -5.40 5.89 15.08
CA ASP A 278 -5.34 7.24 14.48
C ASP A 278 -4.87 7.24 13.01
N VAL A 279 -4.62 6.08 12.41
CA VAL A 279 -4.23 5.99 11.00
C VAL A 279 -5.38 6.37 10.09
N VAL A 280 -5.12 7.32 9.18
CA VAL A 280 -6.07 7.74 8.13
C VAL A 280 -5.71 7.09 6.81
N ILE A 281 -6.71 6.63 6.08
CA ILE A 281 -6.56 6.10 4.72
C ILE A 281 -7.19 7.08 3.73
N VAL A 282 -6.44 7.42 2.69
CA VAL A 282 -6.88 8.22 1.55
C VAL A 282 -6.76 7.35 0.30
N THR A 283 -7.84 7.17 -0.44
CA THR A 283 -7.84 6.36 -1.67
C THR A 283 -7.73 7.24 -2.90
N GLU A 284 -6.82 6.89 -3.81
CA GLU A 284 -6.77 7.47 -5.16
C GLU A 284 -7.46 6.53 -6.14
N THR A 285 -8.60 6.94 -6.70
CA THR A 285 -9.50 6.05 -7.44
C THR A 285 -9.70 6.41 -8.90
N ASN A 286 -9.68 7.71 -9.25
CA ASN A 286 -9.95 8.21 -10.61
C ASN A 286 -11.27 7.68 -11.23
N LEU A 287 -12.31 7.54 -10.39
CA LEU A 287 -13.61 6.99 -10.75
C LEU A 287 -14.68 8.09 -10.89
N PRO A 288 -15.78 7.83 -11.62
CA PRO A 288 -16.96 8.68 -11.56
C PRO A 288 -17.46 8.85 -10.12
N ASN A 289 -18.01 10.04 -9.81
CA ASN A 289 -18.35 10.43 -8.43
C ASN A 289 -19.16 9.38 -7.65
N GLN A 290 -20.15 8.75 -8.28
CA GLN A 290 -21.00 7.75 -7.63
C GLN A 290 -20.21 6.49 -7.23
N GLU A 291 -19.28 6.04 -8.09
CA GLU A 291 -18.42 4.91 -7.80
C GLU A 291 -17.33 5.28 -6.78
N ASN A 292 -16.81 6.50 -6.87
CA ASN A 292 -15.85 7.02 -5.91
C ASN A 292 -16.43 7.05 -4.48
N LEU A 293 -17.68 7.45 -4.32
CA LEU A 293 -18.37 7.45 -3.01
C LEU A 293 -18.47 6.05 -2.38
N SER A 294 -18.42 4.97 -3.17
CA SER A 294 -18.45 3.61 -2.65
C SER A 294 -17.22 3.24 -1.81
N TYR A 295 -16.11 3.99 -1.96
CA TYR A 295 -14.89 3.82 -1.18
C TYR A 295 -14.98 4.41 0.24
N PHE A 296 -15.97 5.25 0.53
CA PHE A 296 -16.19 5.73 1.91
C PHE A 296 -16.79 4.65 2.83
N GLY A 297 -17.33 3.55 2.26
CA GLY A 297 -17.91 2.46 3.05
C GLY A 297 -19.14 2.86 3.85
N ASN A 298 -19.47 2.07 4.86
CA ASN A 298 -20.59 2.31 5.76
C ASN A 298 -20.13 2.24 7.23
N GLY A 299 -20.35 3.30 8.00
CA GLY A 299 -19.96 3.37 9.41
C GLY A 299 -18.44 3.16 9.58
N ASN A 300 -18.04 2.12 10.30
CA ASN A 300 -16.62 1.83 10.57
C ASN A 300 -15.86 1.19 9.39
N GLU A 301 -16.51 1.00 8.24
CA GLU A 301 -15.86 0.51 7.01
C GLU A 301 -15.30 1.66 6.17
N ALA A 302 -15.42 2.91 6.61
CA ALA A 302 -14.97 4.09 5.88
C ALA A 302 -13.47 4.02 5.58
N HIS A 303 -13.11 4.26 4.34
CA HIS A 303 -11.76 4.25 3.80
C HIS A 303 -11.64 5.29 2.70
#